data_161b5a9ca6b2dfdc527087e9c42610f8
#
_entry.id   161b5a9ca6b2dfdc527087e9c42610f8
#
_cell.length_a   1.000
_cell.length_b   1.000
_cell.length_c   1.000
_cell.angle_alpha   90.00
_cell.angle_beta   90.00
_cell.angle_gamma   90.00
#
_symmetry.space_group_name_H-M   'P 1'
#
loop_
_entity.id
_entity.type
_entity.pdbx_description
1 polymer ?
#
loop_
_entity_poly.entity_id
_entity_poly.type
_entity_poly.pdbx_seq_one_letter_code
_entity_poly.pdbx_strand_id
1 'polypeptide(L)'
;LASRDGWAARRDAFVAAPGLPAPAALQRVPGVEPGAIPTARALRLAPDRCPHRQAGGRVQGLALLDSFLAARGQAYRRAMSSPVTGERACSRLSPHLALGTLSV
;
A
#
# COMPACT_ATOMS: atom_id res chain seq x y z
N LEU A 1 11.39 5.84 23.36
CA LEU A 1 12.39 4.78 23.17
C LEU A 1 13.60 5.14 24.01
N ALA A 2 13.88 4.40 25.07
CA ALA A 2 14.99 4.69 25.99
C ALA A 2 16.38 4.43 25.36
N SER A 3 16.47 3.63 24.29
CA SER A 3 17.72 3.34 23.57
C SER A 3 17.44 2.89 22.15
N ARG A 4 18.35 3.21 21.21
CA ARG A 4 18.36 2.63 19.85
C ARG A 4 18.81 1.17 19.87
N ASP A 5 19.50 0.77 20.93
CA ASP A 5 19.98 -0.59 21.08
C ASP A 5 18.78 -1.55 21.22
N GLY A 6 18.79 -2.62 20.54
CA GLY A 6 17.69 -3.60 20.51
C GLY A 6 16.51 -3.25 19.58
N TRP A 7 16.51 -2.07 18.91
CA TRP A 7 15.43 -1.77 17.94
C TRP A 7 15.41 -2.76 16.77
N ALA A 8 16.58 -3.11 16.26
CA ALA A 8 16.70 -4.09 15.16
C ALA A 8 16.10 -5.44 15.57
N ALA A 9 16.45 -5.94 16.75
CA ALA A 9 15.92 -7.21 17.23
C ALA A 9 14.38 -7.18 17.41
N ARG A 10 13.83 -6.08 17.92
CA ARG A 10 12.38 -5.91 18.04
C ARG A 10 11.67 -5.86 16.68
N ARG A 11 12.25 -5.12 15.72
CA ARG A 11 11.75 -5.08 14.35
C ARG A 11 11.77 -6.47 13.73
N ASP A 12 12.89 -7.17 13.85
CA ASP A 12 13.07 -8.49 13.25
C ASP A 12 12.12 -9.51 13.86
N ALA A 13 11.91 -9.48 15.18
CA ALA A 13 10.91 -10.31 15.86
C ALA A 13 9.48 -9.99 15.38
N PHE A 14 9.14 -8.70 15.20
CA PHE A 14 7.84 -8.28 14.70
C PHE A 14 7.62 -8.74 13.25
N VAL A 15 8.61 -8.56 12.39
CA VAL A 15 8.52 -8.96 10.97
C VAL A 15 8.49 -10.47 10.80
N ALA A 16 9.16 -11.23 11.69
CA ALA A 16 9.13 -12.68 11.67
C ALA A 16 7.85 -13.28 12.27
N ALA A 17 7.04 -12.49 12.96
CA ALA A 17 5.78 -12.98 13.51
C ALA A 17 4.81 -13.36 12.36
N PRO A 18 4.04 -14.44 12.52
CA PRO A 18 3.06 -14.82 11.51
C PRO A 18 2.01 -13.71 11.34
N GLY A 19 1.62 -13.45 10.10
CA GLY A 19 0.55 -12.50 9.80
C GLY A 19 -0.76 -12.95 10.44
N LEU A 20 -1.59 -11.99 10.83
CA LEU A 20 -2.91 -12.28 11.35
C LEU A 20 -3.77 -12.93 10.25
N PRO A 21 -4.45 -14.05 10.54
CA PRO A 21 -5.36 -14.66 9.57
C PRO A 21 -6.54 -13.73 9.29
N ALA A 22 -7.05 -13.77 8.07
CA ALA A 22 -8.30 -13.10 7.75
C ALA A 22 -9.42 -13.68 8.62
N PRO A 23 -10.35 -12.85 9.14
CA PRO A 23 -11.49 -13.35 9.90
C PRO A 23 -12.35 -14.27 9.00
N ALA A 24 -12.83 -15.37 9.57
CA ALA A 24 -13.69 -16.31 8.83
C ALA A 24 -15.02 -15.68 8.41
N ALA A 25 -15.50 -14.71 9.17
CA ALA A 25 -16.71 -13.96 8.85
C ALA A 25 -16.65 -12.56 9.48
N LEU A 26 -17.29 -11.60 8.81
CA LEU A 26 -17.56 -10.28 9.37
C LEU A 26 -18.98 -10.28 9.94
N GLN A 27 -19.13 -9.81 11.17
CA GLN A 27 -20.45 -9.66 11.77
C GLN A 27 -21.06 -8.33 11.33
N ARG A 28 -22.31 -8.38 10.89
CA ARG A 28 -23.08 -7.16 10.62
C ARG A 28 -23.34 -6.42 11.92
N VAL A 29 -23.13 -5.11 11.92
CA VAL A 29 -23.49 -4.25 13.05
C VAL A 29 -24.99 -4.01 13.00
N PRO A 30 -25.77 -4.40 14.04
CA PRO A 30 -27.21 -4.15 14.07
C PRO A 30 -27.52 -2.65 13.99
N GLY A 31 -28.55 -2.29 13.26
CA GLY A 31 -28.99 -0.88 13.13
C GLY A 31 -28.16 -0.01 12.20
N VAL A 32 -27.13 -0.58 11.57
CA VAL A 32 -26.35 0.12 10.55
C VAL A 32 -26.70 -0.44 9.17
N GLU A 33 -27.33 0.38 8.35
CA GLU A 33 -27.57 0.03 6.95
C GLU A 33 -26.33 0.38 6.12
N PRO A 34 -25.78 -0.58 5.36
CA PRO A 34 -24.63 -0.30 4.51
C PRO A 34 -25.02 0.70 3.42
N GLY A 35 -24.30 1.81 3.36
CA GLY A 35 -24.44 2.75 2.27
C GLY A 35 -23.79 2.25 0.98
N ALA A 36 -24.27 2.72 -0.16
CA ALA A 36 -23.58 2.51 -1.44
C ALA A 36 -22.27 3.32 -1.46
N ILE A 37 -21.22 2.75 -2.06
CA ILE A 37 -19.99 3.49 -2.33
C ILE A 37 -20.31 4.58 -3.35
N PRO A 38 -20.14 5.88 -3.01
CA PRO A 38 -20.52 6.94 -3.92
C PRO A 38 -19.60 6.98 -5.16
N THR A 39 -20.17 7.22 -6.31
CA THR A 39 -19.40 7.46 -7.53
C THR A 39 -18.78 8.87 -7.52
N ALA A 40 -17.73 9.09 -8.33
CA ALA A 40 -17.15 10.41 -8.53
C ALA A 40 -18.21 11.45 -8.96
N ARG A 41 -19.17 11.04 -9.79
CA ARG A 41 -20.30 11.88 -10.22
C ARG A 41 -21.22 12.25 -9.04
N ALA A 42 -21.56 11.33 -8.18
CA ALA A 42 -22.37 11.58 -7.00
C ALA A 42 -21.68 12.55 -6.03
N LEU A 43 -20.37 12.48 -5.96
CA LEU A 43 -19.53 13.39 -5.18
C LEU A 43 -19.22 14.71 -5.89
N ARG A 44 -19.72 14.93 -7.11
CA ARG A 44 -19.46 16.10 -7.96
C ARG A 44 -17.96 16.37 -8.17
N LEU A 45 -17.15 15.32 -8.21
CA LEU A 45 -15.72 15.46 -8.45
C LEU A 45 -15.45 15.71 -9.94
N ALA A 46 -14.49 16.58 -10.21
CA ALA A 46 -14.01 16.79 -11.57
C ALA A 46 -13.38 15.51 -12.13
N PRO A 47 -13.44 15.29 -13.47
CA PRO A 47 -12.76 14.16 -14.08
C PRO A 47 -11.26 14.18 -13.77
N ASP A 48 -10.74 13.04 -13.33
CA ASP A 48 -9.32 12.89 -13.12
C ASP A 48 -8.60 12.77 -14.47
N ARG A 49 -7.73 13.73 -14.74
CA ARG A 49 -6.95 13.80 -15.99
C ARG A 49 -5.53 13.24 -15.82
N CYS A 50 -5.18 12.65 -14.67
CA CYS A 50 -3.85 12.10 -14.44
C CYS A 50 -3.68 10.77 -15.21
N PRO A 51 -2.87 10.73 -16.30
CA PRO A 51 -2.73 9.54 -17.14
C PRO A 51 -1.99 8.41 -16.43
N HIS A 52 -1.22 8.72 -15.39
CA HIS A 52 -0.37 7.78 -14.66
C HIS A 52 -0.83 7.53 -13.22
N ARG A 53 -2.12 7.77 -12.95
CA ARG A 53 -2.68 7.48 -11.63
C ARG A 53 -2.57 5.99 -11.33
N GLN A 54 -2.06 5.69 -10.14
CA GLN A 54 -2.03 4.31 -9.67
C GLN A 54 -3.46 3.79 -9.45
N ALA A 55 -3.73 2.61 -9.95
CA ALA A 55 -4.96 1.92 -9.62
C ALA A 55 -4.88 1.37 -8.19
N GLY A 56 -5.98 1.46 -7.45
CA GLY A 56 -6.09 0.94 -6.09
C GLY A 56 -6.34 -0.57 -6.05
N GLY A 57 -6.37 -1.10 -4.84
CA GLY A 57 -6.70 -2.50 -4.57
C GLY A 57 -5.48 -3.39 -4.37
N ARG A 58 -5.73 -4.52 -3.69
CA ARG A 58 -4.68 -5.48 -3.30
C ARG A 58 -3.94 -6.09 -4.50
N VAL A 59 -4.65 -6.45 -5.55
CA VAL A 59 -4.06 -7.06 -6.76
C VAL A 59 -3.03 -6.13 -7.38
N GLN A 60 -3.36 -4.85 -7.51
CA GLN A 60 -2.45 -3.84 -8.04
C GLN A 60 -1.25 -3.60 -7.12
N GLY A 61 -1.50 -3.56 -5.82
CA GLY A 61 -0.44 -3.43 -4.83
C GLY A 61 0.56 -4.58 -4.87
N LEU A 62 0.08 -5.83 -4.97
CA LEU A 62 0.94 -7.00 -5.09
C LEU A 62 1.74 -6.98 -6.41
N ALA A 63 1.11 -6.64 -7.53
CA ALA A 63 1.81 -6.53 -8.82
C ALA A 63 2.93 -5.47 -8.78
N LEU A 64 2.70 -4.34 -8.09
CA LEU A 64 3.74 -3.33 -7.86
C LEU A 64 4.87 -3.85 -6.98
N LEU A 65 4.55 -4.58 -5.91
CA LEU A 65 5.55 -5.20 -5.04
C LEU A 65 6.41 -6.20 -5.81
N ASP A 66 5.78 -7.14 -6.50
CA ASP A 66 6.47 -8.17 -7.28
C ASP A 66 7.38 -7.57 -8.34
N SER A 67 6.89 -6.60 -9.10
CA SER A 67 7.70 -5.93 -10.11
C SER A 67 8.87 -5.14 -9.51
N PHE A 68 8.71 -4.60 -8.31
CA PHE A 68 9.80 -3.91 -7.60
C PHE A 68 10.86 -4.91 -7.14
N LEU A 69 10.46 -6.00 -6.51
CA LEU A 69 11.38 -7.02 -6.02
C LEU A 69 12.11 -7.75 -7.16
N ALA A 70 11.40 -8.05 -8.24
CA ALA A 70 11.97 -8.80 -9.36
C ALA A 70 12.90 -7.95 -10.28
N ALA A 71 12.59 -6.67 -10.49
CA ALA A 71 13.28 -5.88 -11.51
C ALA A 71 13.51 -4.41 -11.13
N ARG A 72 12.44 -3.63 -10.90
CA ARG A 72 12.53 -2.18 -10.78
C ARG A 72 13.44 -1.72 -9.63
N GLY A 73 13.45 -2.45 -8.53
CA GLY A 73 14.23 -2.14 -7.34
C GLY A 73 15.76 -2.21 -7.56
N GLN A 74 16.22 -2.90 -8.59
CA GLN A 74 17.66 -2.98 -8.90
C GLN A 74 18.27 -1.61 -9.17
N ALA A 75 17.53 -0.70 -9.78
CA ALA A 75 17.98 0.66 -10.07
C ALA A 75 17.67 1.66 -8.93
N TYR A 76 16.98 1.24 -7.86
CA TYR A 76 16.44 2.12 -6.82
C TYR A 76 17.46 3.11 -6.27
N ARG A 77 18.62 2.64 -5.82
CA ARG A 77 19.64 3.50 -5.19
C ARG A 77 20.14 4.64 -6.10
N ARG A 78 20.20 4.41 -7.42
CA ARG A 78 20.68 5.40 -8.38
C ARG A 78 19.59 6.33 -8.90
N ALA A 79 18.35 5.85 -8.91
CA ALA A 79 17.26 6.50 -9.60
C ALA A 79 16.24 7.17 -8.67
N MET A 80 16.23 6.84 -7.36
CA MET A 80 15.21 7.29 -6.41
C MET A 80 15.18 8.80 -6.20
N SER A 81 16.31 9.48 -6.34
CA SER A 81 16.43 10.90 -6.09
C SER A 81 16.00 11.79 -7.27
N SER A 82 15.76 11.20 -8.43
CA SER A 82 15.31 11.93 -9.60
C SER A 82 13.80 11.77 -9.80
N PRO A 83 13.05 12.88 -9.95
CA PRO A 83 11.61 12.80 -10.22
C PRO A 83 11.29 12.13 -11.56
N VAL A 84 12.22 12.16 -12.51
CA VAL A 84 12.04 11.56 -13.85
C VAL A 84 12.20 10.04 -13.80
N THR A 85 13.19 9.54 -13.06
CA THR A 85 13.51 8.10 -13.01
C THR A 85 12.91 7.42 -11.78
N GLY A 86 12.67 8.15 -10.70
CA GLY A 86 12.11 7.64 -9.45
C GLY A 86 10.75 6.98 -9.64
N GLU A 87 9.92 7.48 -10.54
CA GLU A 87 8.63 6.88 -10.85
C GLU A 87 8.74 5.40 -11.24
N ARG A 88 9.77 5.06 -12.01
CA ARG A 88 9.99 3.68 -12.49
C ARG A 88 10.84 2.83 -11.56
N ALA A 89 11.66 3.44 -10.71
CA ALA A 89 12.60 2.75 -9.83
C ALA A 89 12.11 2.60 -8.39
N CYS A 90 11.20 3.45 -7.92
CA CYS A 90 10.62 3.35 -6.58
C CYS A 90 9.53 2.27 -6.51
N SER A 91 9.28 1.76 -5.31
CA SER A 91 8.28 0.71 -5.10
C SER A 91 6.85 1.17 -5.41
N ARG A 92 6.56 2.44 -5.16
CA ARG A 92 5.22 3.05 -5.31
C ARG A 92 4.15 2.42 -4.42
N LEU A 93 4.56 1.80 -3.32
CA LEU A 93 3.66 1.09 -2.40
C LEU A 93 2.99 2.01 -1.37
N SER A 94 3.48 3.25 -1.20
CA SER A 94 2.99 4.16 -0.17
C SER A 94 1.46 4.31 -0.13
N PRO A 95 0.75 4.50 -1.25
CA PRO A 95 -0.72 4.58 -1.21
C PRO A 95 -1.37 3.28 -0.77
N HIS A 96 -0.82 2.14 -1.18
CA HIS A 96 -1.36 0.82 -0.83
C HIS A 96 -1.20 0.51 0.66
N LEU A 97 -0.06 0.89 1.25
CA LEU A 97 0.19 0.76 2.68
C LEU A 97 -0.68 1.75 3.49
N ALA A 98 -0.75 3.01 3.03
CA ALA A 98 -1.54 4.05 3.71
C ALA A 98 -3.05 3.74 3.73
N LEU A 99 -3.57 3.11 2.67
CA LEU A 99 -4.98 2.73 2.56
C LEU A 99 -5.27 1.29 3.00
N GLY A 100 -4.27 0.58 3.53
CA GLY A 100 -4.43 -0.77 4.05
C GLY A 100 -4.74 -1.84 3.00
N THR A 101 -4.52 -1.57 1.71
CA THR A 101 -4.68 -2.57 0.65
C THR A 101 -3.53 -3.56 0.62
N LEU A 102 -2.41 -3.19 1.20
CA LEU A 102 -1.29 -4.07 1.59
C LEU A 102 -0.98 -3.83 3.06
N SER A 103 -0.55 -4.90 3.75
CA SER A 103 0.02 -4.87 5.09
C SER A 103 1.52 -5.18 5.03
N VAL A 104 2.27 -4.62 5.93
CA VAL A 104 3.66 -4.99 6.21
C VAL A 104 3.72 -6.19 7.11
#